data_ec1d8483b4f582a2c2cec3feb553629e
#
_entry.id   ec1d8483b4f582a2c2cec3feb553629e
#
_cell.length_a   1.000
_cell.length_b   1.000
_cell.length_c   1.000
_cell.angle_alpha   90.00
_cell.angle_beta   90.00
_cell.angle_gamma   90.00
#
_symmetry.space_group_name_H-M   'P 1'
#
loop_
_entity.id
_entity.type
_entity.pdbx_description
1 polymer ?
#
loop_
_entity_poly.entity_id
_entity_poly.type
_entity_poly.pdbx_seq_one_letter_code
_entity_poly.pdbx_strand_id
1 'polypeptide(L)'
;MSDPQRLPILPLRDIVVFPHMVVPLFVGREKSIAALEEVMQAEKRIVLLTQKESETDEPAAKDLFDRGCIAKILQLLKLPDGTVRVLVEGEDRVSVTKLKVDKFLEGDIRITESEEADKDHVAAMAKQVRKRFEAYGKLNKKVADEVISSVSETTDASKLSDIVAVHLGADIALSLIHI
;
A
#
# COMPACT_ATOMS: atom_id res chain seq x y z
N MET A 1 -15.83 19.87 -4.69
CA MET A 1 -14.77 19.12 -5.42
C MET A 1 -13.44 19.70 -4.93
N SER A 2 -12.75 19.01 -4.06
CA SER A 2 -11.42 19.43 -3.61
C SER A 2 -10.46 19.39 -4.81
N ASP A 3 -9.62 20.41 -4.92
CA ASP A 3 -8.56 20.43 -5.94
C ASP A 3 -7.73 19.13 -5.84
N PRO A 4 -7.33 18.55 -6.97
CA PRO A 4 -6.52 17.33 -6.95
C PRO A 4 -5.21 17.61 -6.23
N GLN A 5 -5.00 16.94 -5.13
CA GLN A 5 -3.75 17.02 -4.38
C GLN A 5 -2.67 16.32 -5.21
N ARG A 6 -1.55 16.99 -5.44
CA ARG A 6 -0.40 16.40 -6.12
C ARG A 6 0.63 15.97 -5.10
N LEU A 7 1.03 14.69 -5.14
CA LEU A 7 2.03 14.13 -4.24
C LEU A 7 3.14 13.41 -5.01
N PRO A 8 4.35 13.36 -4.43
CA PRO A 8 5.42 12.48 -4.90
C PRO A 8 5.01 11.00 -4.83
N ILE A 9 5.54 10.22 -5.78
CA ILE A 9 5.23 8.81 -5.95
C ILE A 9 6.51 7.99 -5.80
N LEU A 10 6.44 6.94 -5.00
CA LEU A 10 7.47 5.94 -4.85
C LEU A 10 7.06 4.66 -5.60
N PRO A 11 7.72 4.31 -6.71
CA PRO A 11 7.44 3.08 -7.44
C PRO A 11 8.00 1.86 -6.69
N LEU A 12 7.13 0.89 -6.43
CA LEU A 12 7.46 -0.39 -5.79
C LEU A 12 7.61 -1.48 -6.85
N ARG A 13 8.60 -2.38 -6.70
CA ARG A 13 8.90 -3.41 -7.70
C ARG A 13 7.90 -4.57 -7.67
N ASP A 14 7.69 -5.14 -6.51
CA ASP A 14 7.06 -6.45 -6.32
C ASP A 14 6.17 -6.56 -5.08
N ILE A 15 5.77 -5.44 -4.52
CA ILE A 15 4.91 -5.38 -3.35
C ILE A 15 3.75 -4.42 -3.56
N VAL A 16 2.59 -4.79 -3.05
CA VAL A 16 1.42 -3.91 -2.90
C VAL A 16 1.27 -3.57 -1.41
N VAL A 17 1.18 -2.29 -1.12
CA VAL A 17 0.96 -1.81 0.26
C VAL A 17 -0.50 -1.47 0.43
N PHE A 18 -1.13 -2.11 1.42
CA PHE A 18 -2.52 -1.89 1.79
C PHE A 18 -2.63 -0.87 2.92
N PRO A 19 -3.80 -0.25 3.13
CA PRO A 19 -4.07 0.55 4.32
C PRO A 19 -3.76 -0.24 5.60
N HIS A 20 -3.26 0.47 6.61
CA HIS A 20 -2.84 -0.08 7.91
C HIS A 20 -1.64 -1.05 7.86
N MET A 21 -1.06 -1.29 6.71
CA MET A 21 0.15 -2.11 6.58
C MET A 21 1.38 -1.28 6.93
N VAL A 22 2.20 -1.79 7.85
CA VAL A 22 3.51 -1.19 8.18
C VAL A 22 4.59 -2.05 7.55
N VAL A 23 5.39 -1.45 6.68
CA VAL A 23 6.40 -2.18 5.92
C VAL A 23 7.70 -1.40 5.78
N PRO A 24 8.86 -2.05 5.96
CA PRO A 24 10.15 -1.47 5.63
C PRO A 24 10.42 -1.60 4.12
N LEU A 25 10.81 -0.50 3.50
CA LEU A 25 11.19 -0.45 2.09
C LEU A 25 12.67 -0.05 1.97
N PHE A 26 13.37 -0.63 1.00
CA PHE A 26 14.75 -0.27 0.66
C PHE A 26 14.75 0.46 -0.67
N VAL A 27 15.23 1.69 -0.66
CA VAL A 27 15.16 2.61 -1.80
C VAL A 27 16.57 3.01 -2.21
N GLY A 28 16.98 2.62 -3.43
CA GLY A 28 18.30 2.93 -3.98
C GLY A 28 18.27 3.80 -5.24
N ARG A 29 17.10 4.03 -5.84
CA ARG A 29 16.96 4.84 -7.05
C ARG A 29 17.03 6.33 -6.72
N GLU A 30 17.83 7.10 -7.43
CA GLU A 30 18.03 8.54 -7.19
C GLU A 30 16.71 9.32 -7.18
N LYS A 31 15.83 9.10 -8.17
CA LYS A 31 14.52 9.75 -8.24
C LYS A 31 13.61 9.40 -7.06
N SER A 32 13.68 8.17 -6.59
CA SER A 32 12.91 7.71 -5.42
C SER A 32 13.44 8.32 -4.12
N ILE A 33 14.75 8.44 -3.99
CA ILE A 33 15.41 9.12 -2.85
C ILE A 33 15.03 10.61 -2.85
N ALA A 34 15.07 11.26 -4.02
CA ALA A 34 14.64 12.65 -4.16
C ALA A 34 13.18 12.88 -3.76
N ALA A 35 12.27 11.94 -4.12
CA ALA A 35 10.88 11.98 -3.68
C ALA A 35 10.75 11.88 -2.17
N LEU A 36 11.50 10.97 -1.53
CA LEU A 36 11.51 10.81 -0.08
C LEU A 36 12.05 12.06 0.64
N GLU A 37 13.10 12.65 0.12
CA GLU A 37 13.67 13.89 0.68
C GLU A 37 12.68 15.07 0.61
N GLU A 38 11.95 15.18 -0.50
CA GLU A 38 10.92 16.21 -0.67
C GLU A 38 9.81 16.06 0.38
N VAL A 39 9.25 14.87 0.53
CA VAL A 39 8.13 14.66 1.46
C VAL A 39 8.55 14.74 2.93
N MET A 40 9.84 14.50 3.25
CA MET A 40 10.34 14.66 4.62
C MET A 40 10.36 16.12 5.08
N GLN A 41 10.42 17.07 4.15
CA GLN A 41 10.32 18.51 4.41
C GLN A 41 8.87 19.01 4.49
N ALA A 42 7.90 18.17 4.07
CA ALA A 42 6.48 18.50 4.03
C ALA A 42 5.68 17.63 5.03
N GLU A 43 4.57 17.05 4.58
CA GLU A 43 3.63 16.27 5.42
C GLU A 43 4.08 14.85 5.71
N LYS A 44 5.22 14.40 5.20
CA LYS A 44 5.73 13.02 5.31
C LYS A 44 4.79 11.97 4.72
N ARG A 45 4.01 12.36 3.72
CA ARG A 45 3.08 11.49 3.00
C ARG A 45 3.57 11.28 1.57
N ILE A 46 3.59 10.05 1.14
CA ILE A 46 4.04 9.64 -0.19
C ILE A 46 3.05 8.64 -0.79
N VAL A 47 2.90 8.64 -2.10
CA VAL A 47 2.07 7.64 -2.79
C VAL A 47 2.92 6.45 -3.17
N LEU A 48 2.44 5.27 -2.86
CA LEU A 48 3.06 3.99 -3.22
C LEU A 48 2.30 3.39 -4.40
N LEU A 49 2.98 3.24 -5.55
CA LEU A 49 2.44 2.57 -6.74
C LEU A 49 3.32 1.39 -7.12
N THR A 50 2.69 0.26 -7.42
CA THR A 50 3.42 -0.93 -7.85
C THR A 50 3.71 -0.89 -9.35
N GLN A 51 4.89 -1.35 -9.74
CA GLN A 51 5.29 -1.53 -11.13
C GLN A 51 4.58 -2.73 -11.75
N LYS A 52 4.29 -2.65 -13.05
CA LYS A 52 3.76 -3.78 -13.83
C LYS A 52 4.82 -4.86 -14.03
N GLU A 53 6.07 -4.41 -14.26
CA GLU A 53 7.24 -5.27 -14.44
C GLU A 53 8.28 -4.92 -13.39
N SER A 54 8.62 -5.86 -12.51
CA SER A 54 9.56 -5.65 -11.41
C SER A 54 10.99 -5.33 -11.87
N GLU A 55 11.37 -5.79 -13.07
CA GLU A 55 12.71 -5.64 -13.63
C GLU A 55 12.98 -4.25 -14.22
N THR A 56 11.94 -3.42 -14.41
CA THR A 56 12.10 -2.07 -14.95
C THR A 56 12.82 -1.18 -13.94
N ASP A 57 14.04 -0.76 -14.26
CA ASP A 57 14.86 0.06 -13.36
C ASP A 57 14.35 1.50 -13.24
N GLU A 58 14.02 2.13 -14.37
CA GLU A 58 13.44 3.47 -14.41
C GLU A 58 12.01 3.44 -14.95
N PRO A 59 10.99 3.17 -14.11
CA PRO A 59 9.63 3.09 -14.57
C PRO A 59 9.09 4.46 -14.99
N ALA A 60 8.52 4.50 -16.19
CA ALA A 60 7.72 5.61 -16.67
C ALA A 60 6.25 5.47 -16.18
N ALA A 61 5.44 6.48 -16.40
CA ALA A 61 4.02 6.46 -16.00
C ALA A 61 3.24 5.23 -16.51
N LYS A 62 3.52 4.77 -17.72
CA LYS A 62 2.88 3.59 -18.34
C LYS A 62 3.25 2.25 -17.67
N ASP A 63 4.38 2.23 -16.98
CA ASP A 63 4.95 1.03 -16.34
C ASP A 63 4.45 0.83 -14.91
N LEU A 64 3.62 1.75 -14.43
CA LEU A 64 2.98 1.70 -13.12
C LEU A 64 1.50 1.37 -13.22
N PHE A 65 0.99 0.72 -12.21
CA PHE A 65 -0.45 0.67 -12.00
C PHE A 65 -0.95 2.04 -11.52
N ASP A 66 -2.20 2.36 -11.82
CA ASP A 66 -2.84 3.64 -11.48
C ASP A 66 -3.53 3.65 -10.12
N ARG A 67 -3.48 2.53 -9.43
CA ARG A 67 -4.03 2.35 -8.07
C ARG A 67 -2.94 1.99 -7.09
N GLY A 68 -3.08 2.53 -5.88
CA GLY A 68 -2.13 2.28 -4.82
C GLY A 68 -2.59 2.83 -3.48
N CYS A 69 -1.64 3.18 -2.64
CA CYS A 69 -1.90 3.63 -1.29
C CYS A 69 -1.09 4.90 -0.98
N ILE A 70 -1.71 5.89 -0.33
CA ILE A 70 -0.94 6.92 0.37
C ILE A 70 -0.35 6.27 1.61
N ALA A 71 0.90 6.57 1.87
CA ALA A 71 1.57 6.10 3.07
C ALA A 71 2.26 7.24 3.80
N LYS A 72 2.23 7.15 5.12
CA LYS A 72 2.97 8.02 6.03
C LYS A 72 4.35 7.46 6.28
N ILE A 73 5.37 8.30 6.21
CA ILE A 73 6.73 7.92 6.58
C ILE A 73 6.86 7.98 8.10
N LEU A 74 7.10 6.82 8.71
CA LEU A 74 7.32 6.70 10.16
C LEU A 74 8.79 6.92 10.52
N GLN A 75 9.71 6.35 9.71
CA GLN A 75 11.14 6.43 9.93
C GLN A 75 11.88 6.41 8.60
N LEU A 76 12.96 7.18 8.50
CA LEU A 76 13.87 7.18 7.36
C LEU A 76 15.31 7.09 7.87
N LEU A 77 16.06 6.14 7.34
CA LEU A 77 17.47 5.91 7.68
C LEU A 77 18.30 5.83 6.40
N LYS A 78 19.29 6.72 6.26
CA LYS A 78 20.28 6.65 5.18
C LYS A 78 21.37 5.64 5.55
N LEU A 79 21.63 4.70 4.66
CA LEU A 79 22.66 3.66 4.83
C LEU A 79 24.00 4.11 4.22
N PRO A 80 25.12 3.52 4.67
CA PRO A 80 26.46 3.90 4.18
C PRO A 80 26.69 3.65 2.68
N ASP A 81 25.94 2.72 2.09
CA ASP A 81 25.99 2.38 0.66
C ASP A 81 25.19 3.33 -0.23
N GLY A 82 24.59 4.38 0.35
CA GLY A 82 23.77 5.35 -0.35
C GLY A 82 22.30 4.95 -0.49
N THR A 83 21.91 3.75 -0.10
CA THR A 83 20.49 3.36 -0.07
C THR A 83 19.77 3.97 1.14
N VAL A 84 18.45 4.08 1.03
CA VAL A 84 17.61 4.60 2.10
C VAL A 84 16.65 3.49 2.55
N ARG A 85 16.68 3.18 3.84
CA ARG A 85 15.66 2.35 4.47
C ARG A 85 14.56 3.26 5.01
N VAL A 86 13.35 3.05 4.57
CA VAL A 86 12.18 3.81 5.02
C VAL A 86 11.13 2.86 5.59
N LEU A 87 10.59 3.21 6.75
CA LEU A 87 9.43 2.53 7.34
C LEU A 87 8.21 3.36 7.02
N VAL A 88 7.23 2.75 6.36
CA VAL A 88 6.00 3.40 5.94
C VAL A 88 4.78 2.69 6.52
N GLU A 89 3.71 3.45 6.76
CA GLU A 89 2.39 2.96 7.13
C GLU A 89 1.38 3.38 6.07
N GLY A 90 0.68 2.42 5.49
CA GLY A 90 -0.39 2.68 4.54
C GLY A 90 -1.58 3.38 5.21
N GLU A 91 -2.09 4.43 4.58
CA GLU A 91 -3.25 5.20 5.07
C GLU A 91 -4.48 4.96 4.19
N ASP A 92 -4.56 5.63 3.05
CA ASP A 92 -5.75 5.63 2.19
C ASP A 92 -5.47 5.01 0.83
N ARG A 93 -6.48 4.34 0.27
CA ARG A 93 -6.47 3.91 -1.13
C ARG A 93 -6.58 5.10 -2.06
N VAL A 94 -5.81 5.09 -3.13
CA VAL A 94 -5.84 6.16 -4.12
C VAL A 94 -5.83 5.66 -5.55
N SER A 95 -6.47 6.43 -6.41
CA SER A 95 -6.22 6.41 -7.84
C SER A 95 -5.36 7.61 -8.23
N VAL A 96 -4.42 7.38 -9.13
CA VAL A 96 -3.47 8.41 -9.58
C VAL A 96 -3.67 8.68 -11.06
N THR A 97 -3.71 9.95 -11.41
CA THR A 97 -3.84 10.42 -12.80
C THR A 97 -2.76 11.44 -13.11
N LYS A 98 -2.56 11.73 -14.39
CA LYS A 98 -1.58 12.73 -14.86
C LYS A 98 -0.19 12.56 -14.27
N LEU A 99 0.27 11.30 -14.23
CA LEU A 99 1.63 10.96 -13.82
C LEU A 99 2.66 11.74 -14.66
N LYS A 100 3.60 12.37 -14.00
CA LYS A 100 4.72 13.08 -14.60
C LYS A 100 6.02 12.65 -13.95
N VAL A 101 7.08 12.63 -14.74
CA VAL A 101 8.45 12.40 -14.29
C VAL A 101 9.23 13.67 -14.55
N ASP A 102 9.70 14.28 -13.47
CA ASP A 102 10.64 15.41 -13.53
C ASP A 102 11.84 15.08 -12.63
N LYS A 103 12.05 15.80 -11.54
CA LYS A 103 13.04 15.46 -10.51
C LYS A 103 12.72 14.09 -9.87
N PHE A 104 11.45 13.81 -9.69
CA PHE A 104 10.87 12.54 -9.23
C PHE A 104 9.53 12.30 -9.91
N LEU A 105 8.94 11.14 -9.64
CA LEU A 105 7.57 10.84 -10.07
C LEU A 105 6.56 11.57 -9.19
N GLU A 106 5.58 12.21 -9.82
CA GLU A 106 4.45 12.86 -9.16
C GLU A 106 3.16 12.68 -9.97
N GLY A 107 2.01 12.81 -9.32
CA GLY A 107 0.71 12.68 -9.97
C GLY A 107 -0.42 13.33 -9.20
N ASP A 108 -1.53 13.56 -9.88
CA ASP A 108 -2.79 14.03 -9.30
C ASP A 108 -3.50 12.86 -8.62
N ILE A 109 -3.82 13.00 -7.34
CA ILE A 109 -4.34 11.93 -6.49
C ILE A 109 -5.82 12.15 -6.24
N ARG A 110 -6.54 11.04 -6.25
CA ARG A 110 -7.92 10.96 -5.77
C ARG A 110 -8.00 9.84 -4.74
N ILE A 111 -8.41 10.17 -3.53
CA ILE A 111 -8.73 9.16 -2.50
C ILE A 111 -9.92 8.35 -2.99
N THR A 112 -9.83 7.03 -2.87
CA THR A 112 -10.91 6.10 -3.18
C THR A 112 -11.75 5.91 -1.93
N GLU A 113 -12.96 6.46 -1.96
CA GLU A 113 -13.93 6.28 -0.88
C GLU A 113 -14.56 4.90 -1.00
N SER A 114 -14.85 4.28 0.16
CA SER A 114 -15.60 3.03 0.19
C SER A 114 -17.07 3.32 -0.11
N GLU A 115 -17.70 2.50 -0.95
CA GLU A 115 -19.13 2.58 -1.19
C GLU A 115 -19.91 2.15 0.07
N GLU A 116 -21.05 2.80 0.32
CA GLU A 116 -21.96 2.37 1.37
C GLU A 116 -22.57 1.02 1.01
N ALA A 117 -22.36 0.02 1.87
CA ALA A 117 -22.94 -1.31 1.71
C ALA A 117 -23.93 -1.63 2.85
N ASP A 118 -24.80 -2.59 2.61
CA ASP A 118 -25.71 -3.11 3.63
C ASP A 118 -24.92 -3.64 4.84
N LYS A 119 -25.12 -3.01 5.98
CA LYS A 119 -24.37 -3.28 7.22
C LYS A 119 -24.56 -4.72 7.72
N ASP A 120 -25.76 -5.28 7.59
CA ASP A 120 -26.07 -6.63 8.04
C ASP A 120 -25.39 -7.66 7.13
N HIS A 121 -25.41 -7.41 5.83
CA HIS A 121 -24.70 -8.25 4.87
C HIS A 121 -23.19 -8.20 5.10
N VAL A 122 -22.61 -7.01 5.27
CA VAL A 122 -21.18 -6.83 5.56
C VAL A 122 -20.79 -7.54 6.87
N ALA A 123 -21.59 -7.43 7.91
CA ALA A 123 -21.32 -8.10 9.19
C ALA A 123 -21.33 -9.64 9.04
N ALA A 124 -22.29 -10.18 8.30
CA ALA A 124 -22.37 -11.61 8.01
C ALA A 124 -21.16 -12.12 7.22
N MET A 125 -20.75 -11.37 6.18
CA MET A 125 -19.55 -11.67 5.38
C MET A 125 -18.27 -11.60 6.23
N ALA A 126 -18.10 -10.57 7.02
CA ALA A 126 -16.96 -10.41 7.90
C ALA A 126 -16.80 -11.58 8.88
N LYS A 127 -17.93 -12.07 9.44
CA LYS A 127 -17.93 -13.25 10.31
C LYS A 127 -17.45 -14.51 9.56
N GLN A 128 -17.88 -14.70 8.33
CA GLN A 128 -17.43 -15.83 7.51
C GLN A 128 -15.95 -15.73 7.15
N VAL A 129 -15.47 -14.52 6.79
CA VAL A 129 -14.06 -14.27 6.48
C VAL A 129 -13.17 -14.63 7.67
N ARG A 130 -13.50 -14.14 8.88
CA ARG A 130 -12.73 -14.48 10.11
C ARG A 130 -12.64 -16.00 10.31
N LYS A 131 -13.75 -16.70 10.24
CA LYS A 131 -13.79 -18.15 10.41
C LYS A 131 -12.93 -18.89 9.38
N ARG A 132 -13.00 -18.47 8.11
CA ARG A 132 -12.21 -19.07 7.03
C ARG A 132 -10.74 -18.76 7.17
N PHE A 133 -10.40 -17.53 7.55
CA PHE A 133 -9.01 -17.12 7.75
C PHE A 133 -8.37 -17.84 8.94
N GLU A 134 -9.09 -18.04 10.04
CA GLU A 134 -8.62 -18.84 11.17
C GLU A 134 -8.29 -20.29 10.74
N ALA A 135 -9.18 -20.92 9.97
CA ALA A 135 -8.93 -22.26 9.43
C ALA A 135 -7.72 -22.28 8.48
N TYR A 136 -7.58 -21.28 7.60
CA TYR A 136 -6.46 -21.12 6.70
C TYR A 136 -5.14 -20.93 7.46
N GLY A 137 -5.13 -20.05 8.48
CA GLY A 137 -3.95 -19.78 9.29
C GLY A 137 -3.45 -21.01 10.04
N LYS A 138 -4.34 -21.87 10.57
CA LYS A 138 -3.98 -23.13 11.20
C LYS A 138 -3.30 -24.13 10.23
N LEU A 139 -3.60 -24.06 8.96
CA LEU A 139 -3.01 -24.90 7.91
C LEU A 139 -1.75 -24.29 7.30
N ASN A 140 -1.62 -22.98 7.31
CA ASN A 140 -0.51 -22.25 6.70
C ASN A 140 0.46 -21.72 7.76
N LYS A 141 1.56 -22.45 7.96
CA LYS A 141 2.61 -22.09 8.93
C LYS A 141 3.30 -20.73 8.71
N LYS A 142 3.03 -20.06 7.59
CA LYS A 142 3.55 -18.72 7.32
C LYS A 142 2.71 -17.62 7.99
N VAL A 143 1.50 -17.93 8.45
CA VAL A 143 0.63 -17.01 9.18
C VAL A 143 0.91 -17.17 10.67
N ALA A 144 1.41 -16.12 11.30
CA ALA A 144 1.69 -16.12 12.73
C ALA A 144 0.40 -16.11 13.56
N ASP A 145 0.43 -16.68 14.76
CA ASP A 145 -0.73 -16.75 15.66
C ASP A 145 -1.26 -15.36 16.05
N GLU A 146 -0.36 -14.38 16.16
CA GLU A 146 -0.71 -12.98 16.43
C GLU A 146 -1.58 -12.38 15.31
N VAL A 147 -1.34 -12.77 14.06
CA VAL A 147 -2.16 -12.33 12.92
C VAL A 147 -3.56 -12.94 13.00
N ILE A 148 -3.66 -14.23 13.33
CA ILE A 148 -4.95 -14.91 13.50
C ILE A 148 -5.76 -14.24 14.62
N SER A 149 -5.12 -13.90 15.73
CA SER A 149 -5.73 -13.18 16.86
C SER A 149 -6.19 -11.79 16.43
N SER A 150 -5.34 -11.02 15.74
CA SER A 150 -5.68 -9.69 15.23
C SER A 150 -6.89 -9.71 14.29
N VAL A 151 -6.96 -10.70 13.38
CA VAL A 151 -8.11 -10.88 12.48
C VAL A 151 -9.38 -11.19 13.27
N SER A 152 -9.30 -11.99 14.33
CA SER A 152 -10.44 -12.35 15.18
C SER A 152 -11.01 -11.14 15.93
N GLU A 153 -10.15 -10.23 16.37
CA GLU A 153 -10.49 -9.05 17.16
C GLU A 153 -10.92 -7.84 16.32
N THR A 154 -10.54 -7.80 15.02
CA THR A 154 -10.85 -6.68 14.13
C THR A 154 -12.33 -6.60 13.86
N THR A 155 -12.99 -5.51 14.26
CA THR A 155 -14.43 -5.27 14.06
C THR A 155 -14.74 -4.56 12.74
N ASP A 156 -13.87 -3.68 12.29
CA ASP A 156 -14.02 -2.96 11.03
C ASP A 156 -13.80 -3.90 9.84
N ALA A 157 -14.78 -3.97 8.94
CA ALA A 157 -14.78 -4.92 7.82
C ALA A 157 -13.74 -4.54 6.75
N SER A 158 -13.50 -3.25 6.52
CA SER A 158 -12.49 -2.79 5.56
C SER A 158 -11.10 -3.17 6.05
N LYS A 159 -10.78 -2.84 7.30
CA LYS A 159 -9.51 -3.21 7.94
C LYS A 159 -9.32 -4.73 8.00
N LEU A 160 -10.37 -5.48 8.28
CA LEU A 160 -10.34 -6.94 8.26
C LEU A 160 -9.95 -7.47 6.88
N SER A 161 -10.57 -6.95 5.83
CA SER A 161 -10.28 -7.40 4.45
C SER A 161 -8.83 -7.09 4.05
N ASP A 162 -8.29 -5.94 4.45
CA ASP A 162 -6.90 -5.57 4.17
C ASP A 162 -5.90 -6.46 4.90
N ILE A 163 -6.10 -6.73 6.20
CA ILE A 163 -5.24 -7.63 6.96
C ILE A 163 -5.24 -9.03 6.33
N VAL A 164 -6.41 -9.55 5.96
CA VAL A 164 -6.53 -10.85 5.32
C VAL A 164 -5.80 -10.86 3.96
N ALA A 165 -6.01 -9.83 3.13
CA ALA A 165 -5.40 -9.73 1.80
C ALA A 165 -3.86 -9.78 1.84
N VAL A 166 -3.24 -9.10 2.79
CA VAL A 166 -1.78 -9.12 3.01
C VAL A 166 -1.25 -10.54 3.22
N HIS A 167 -2.00 -11.39 3.91
CA HIS A 167 -1.55 -12.73 4.32
C HIS A 167 -1.99 -13.86 3.38
N LEU A 168 -2.76 -13.58 2.32
CA LEU A 168 -3.16 -14.59 1.34
C LEU A 168 -2.06 -14.96 0.35
N GLY A 169 -1.03 -14.12 0.20
CA GLY A 169 0.04 -14.31 -0.78
C GLY A 169 -0.46 -14.27 -2.23
N ALA A 170 -1.46 -13.43 -2.49
CA ALA A 170 -1.99 -13.20 -3.82
C ALA A 170 -0.95 -12.49 -4.71
N ASP A 171 -1.06 -12.69 -6.02
CA ASP A 171 -0.24 -11.96 -6.97
C ASP A 171 -0.59 -10.45 -6.98
N ILE A 172 0.29 -9.65 -7.58
CA ILE A 172 0.16 -8.18 -7.61
C ILE A 172 -1.15 -7.75 -8.29
N ALA A 173 -1.50 -8.38 -9.41
CA ALA A 173 -2.69 -8.01 -10.17
C ALA A 173 -3.96 -8.24 -9.33
N LEU A 174 -4.05 -9.38 -8.64
CA LEU A 174 -5.18 -9.71 -7.77
C LEU A 174 -5.23 -8.80 -6.53
N SER A 175 -4.08 -8.50 -5.95
CA SER A 175 -3.95 -7.56 -4.83
C SER A 175 -4.43 -6.15 -5.20
N LEU A 176 -4.15 -5.70 -6.42
CA LEU A 176 -4.59 -4.39 -6.92
C LEU A 176 -6.08 -4.35 -7.30
N ILE A 177 -6.70 -5.49 -7.62
CA ILE A 177 -8.16 -5.57 -7.73
C ILE A 177 -8.80 -5.33 -6.36
N HIS A 178 -8.22 -5.87 -5.28
CA HIS A 178 -8.71 -5.62 -3.93
C HIS A 178 -8.55 -4.15 -3.53
N ILE A 179 -7.41 -3.54 -3.86
CA ILE A 179 -7.13 -2.16 -3.51
C ILE A 179 -7.91 -1.16 -4.37
#